data_9b2545afdd97897d30c165fc7c527786
#
_entry.id   9b2545afdd97897d30c165fc7c527786
#
_cell.length_a   1.000
_cell.length_b   1.000
_cell.length_c   1.000
_cell.angle_alpha   90.00
_cell.angle_beta   90.00
_cell.angle_gamma   90.00
#
_symmetry.space_group_name_H-M   'P 1'
#
loop_
_entity.id
_entity.type
_entity.pdbx_description
1 polymer ?
#
loop_
_entity_poly.entity_id
_entity_poly.type
_entity_poly.pdbx_seq_one_letter_code
_entity_poly.pdbx_strand_id
1 'polypeptide(L)'
;MKILHTSDLHIGKYIGTYDLKEDTEYVLNQVVDTAIRERVEVVLISGDVFDRPNPSEEAIKMYVSFLKQLLDKNIKVIAISGNHDSGIRLSAYKAILGKGYFVEGEFNSPMRKVSLSDEYGPVNFYLLPFFTPFIVKSNLKLEKGLENYDLAMDEIIKRENIDTSQRNIILAHQFVAGFKFGGSEEDFSYSNGDEKNVAGVGIISLDKFQNFDYVALWHIHKPQKISRETISYSGSL
;
A
#
# COMPACT_ATOMS: atom_id res chain seq x y z
N MET A 1 -10.93 9.56 13.76
CA MET A 1 -10.70 8.19 13.21
C MET A 1 -9.30 7.74 13.56
N LYS A 2 -9.16 6.58 14.20
CA LYS A 2 -7.86 5.98 14.52
C LYS A 2 -7.54 4.92 13.45
N ILE A 3 -6.36 5.04 12.85
CA ILE A 3 -5.94 4.22 11.71
C ILE A 3 -4.67 3.45 12.09
N LEU A 4 -4.61 2.16 11.75
CA LEU A 4 -3.42 1.34 11.81
C LEU A 4 -2.93 1.12 10.37
N HIS A 5 -1.67 1.44 10.10
CA HIS A 5 -1.05 1.22 8.81
C HIS A 5 -0.06 0.06 8.90
N THR A 6 -0.25 -0.93 8.06
CA THR A 6 0.62 -2.11 7.90
C THR A 6 0.72 -2.48 6.42
N SER A 7 1.65 -3.37 6.09
CA SER A 7 1.80 -3.93 4.76
C SER A 7 2.84 -5.05 4.75
N ASP A 8 3.20 -5.59 3.57
CA ASP A 8 4.18 -6.67 3.37
C ASP A 8 3.97 -7.83 4.33
N LEU A 9 2.75 -8.28 4.32
CA LEU A 9 2.40 -9.43 5.12
C LEU A 9 3.11 -10.69 4.59
N HIS A 10 3.45 -10.70 3.29
CA HIS A 10 4.12 -11.80 2.60
C HIS A 10 3.64 -13.17 3.05
N ILE A 11 2.31 -13.31 3.17
CA ILE A 11 1.70 -14.55 3.64
C ILE A 11 2.08 -15.68 2.68
N GLY A 12 2.62 -16.76 3.25
CA GLY A 12 3.14 -17.91 2.49
C GLY A 12 4.61 -17.80 2.13
N LYS A 13 5.37 -16.94 2.82
CA LYS A 13 6.82 -16.80 2.68
C LYS A 13 7.59 -17.95 3.29
N TYR A 14 8.69 -18.32 2.62
CA TYR A 14 9.68 -19.28 3.10
C TYR A 14 11.05 -18.63 3.22
N ILE A 15 11.83 -19.04 4.20
CA ILE A 15 13.27 -18.73 4.29
C ILE A 15 14.04 -20.04 4.05
N GLY A 16 14.56 -20.21 2.84
CA GLY A 16 15.10 -21.51 2.42
C GLY A 16 14.02 -22.58 2.41
N THR A 17 14.15 -23.58 3.27
CA THR A 17 13.15 -24.66 3.46
C THR A 17 12.23 -24.43 4.65
N TYR A 18 12.44 -23.37 5.42
CA TYR A 18 11.65 -23.07 6.62
C TYR A 18 10.38 -22.30 6.23
N ASP A 19 9.21 -22.86 6.61
CA ASP A 19 7.91 -22.23 6.41
C ASP A 19 7.65 -21.24 7.54
N LEU A 20 7.40 -19.97 7.19
CA LEU A 20 7.08 -18.91 8.16
C LEU A 20 5.59 -18.88 8.57
N LYS A 21 4.83 -19.93 8.27
CA LYS A 21 3.38 -19.96 8.50
C LYS A 21 3.00 -19.61 9.94
N GLU A 22 3.62 -20.28 10.92
CA GLU A 22 3.30 -20.07 12.34
C GLU A 22 3.72 -18.67 12.82
N ASP A 23 4.89 -18.19 12.37
CA ASP A 23 5.38 -16.86 12.68
C ASP A 23 4.45 -15.78 12.09
N THR A 24 4.05 -15.95 10.82
CA THR A 24 3.13 -15.05 10.15
C THR A 24 1.77 -15.02 10.84
N GLU A 25 1.20 -16.18 11.19
CA GLU A 25 -0.07 -16.25 11.91
C GLU A 25 0.01 -15.57 13.27
N TYR A 26 1.11 -15.78 13.99
CA TYR A 26 1.36 -15.11 15.28
C TYR A 26 1.37 -13.60 15.15
N VAL A 27 2.11 -13.07 14.17
CA VAL A 27 2.21 -11.62 13.95
C VAL A 27 0.89 -11.01 13.47
N LEU A 28 0.16 -11.68 12.58
CA LEU A 28 -1.17 -11.23 12.15
C LEU A 28 -2.15 -11.15 13.33
N ASN A 29 -2.11 -12.13 14.26
CA ASN A 29 -2.91 -12.06 15.47
C ASN A 29 -2.51 -10.89 16.38
N GLN A 30 -1.22 -10.56 16.49
CA GLN A 30 -0.78 -9.36 17.21
C GLN A 30 -1.30 -8.06 16.56
N VAL A 31 -1.38 -7.99 15.24
CA VAL A 31 -1.98 -6.84 14.54
C VAL A 31 -3.46 -6.72 14.91
N VAL A 32 -4.21 -7.82 14.91
CA VAL A 32 -5.63 -7.84 15.33
C VAL A 32 -5.78 -7.39 16.78
N ASP A 33 -5.01 -7.97 17.71
CA ASP A 33 -5.05 -7.63 19.13
C ASP A 33 -4.71 -6.15 19.38
N THR A 34 -3.72 -5.64 18.64
CA THR A 34 -3.35 -4.23 18.70
C THR A 34 -4.48 -3.35 18.17
N ALA A 35 -5.08 -3.71 17.03
CA ALA A 35 -6.19 -2.95 16.47
C ALA A 35 -7.39 -2.88 17.46
N ILE A 36 -7.69 -3.97 18.13
CA ILE A 36 -8.75 -4.03 19.14
C ILE A 36 -8.38 -3.21 20.37
N ARG A 37 -7.20 -3.43 20.94
CA ARG A 37 -6.71 -2.74 22.14
C ARG A 37 -6.67 -1.22 21.95
N GLU A 38 -6.19 -0.79 20.80
CA GLU A 38 -6.06 0.63 20.46
C GLU A 38 -7.34 1.24 19.93
N ARG A 39 -8.43 0.48 19.80
CA ARG A 39 -9.72 0.93 19.23
C ARG A 39 -9.55 1.52 17.83
N VAL A 40 -8.80 0.82 16.99
CA VAL A 40 -8.61 1.18 15.59
C VAL A 40 -9.94 1.06 14.83
N GLU A 41 -10.24 2.01 13.98
CA GLU A 41 -11.44 2.01 13.17
C GLU A 41 -11.17 1.52 11.73
N VAL A 42 -9.93 1.72 11.25
CA VAL A 42 -9.50 1.36 9.91
C VAL A 42 -8.09 0.78 9.94
N VAL A 43 -7.91 -0.36 9.30
CA VAL A 43 -6.60 -0.94 9.01
C VAL A 43 -6.28 -0.70 7.53
N LEU A 44 -5.11 -0.10 7.25
CA LEU A 44 -4.58 0.07 5.90
C LEU A 44 -3.56 -1.04 5.63
N ILE A 45 -3.68 -1.69 4.47
CA ILE A 45 -2.73 -2.68 3.97
C ILE A 45 -2.20 -2.19 2.63
N SER A 46 -0.98 -1.65 2.63
CA SER A 46 -0.42 -0.95 1.47
C SER A 46 0.35 -1.87 0.50
N GLY A 47 -0.13 -3.10 0.29
CA GLY A 47 0.38 -4.05 -0.70
C GLY A 47 1.19 -5.21 -0.13
N ASP A 48 1.63 -6.09 -1.02
CA ASP A 48 2.35 -7.33 -0.77
C ASP A 48 1.71 -8.19 0.33
N VAL A 49 0.42 -8.45 0.12
CA VAL A 49 -0.36 -9.33 0.99
C VAL A 49 0.19 -10.76 0.95
N PHE A 50 0.48 -11.25 -0.23
CA PHE A 50 1.03 -12.58 -0.44
C PHE A 50 2.48 -12.51 -0.93
N ASP A 51 3.27 -13.52 -0.58
CA ASP A 51 4.66 -13.64 -1.05
C ASP A 51 4.73 -13.92 -2.57
N ARG A 52 3.66 -14.46 -3.15
CA ARG A 52 3.60 -14.85 -4.57
C ARG A 52 2.23 -14.56 -5.17
N PRO A 53 2.17 -14.26 -6.48
CA PRO A 53 0.90 -13.98 -7.18
C PRO A 53 -0.06 -15.19 -7.19
N ASN A 54 0.45 -16.39 -6.94
CA ASN A 54 -0.33 -17.62 -6.81
C ASN A 54 -0.12 -18.22 -5.40
N PRO A 55 -0.82 -17.69 -4.38
CA PRO A 55 -0.67 -18.15 -3.01
C PRO A 55 -1.23 -19.57 -2.80
N SER A 56 -0.73 -20.28 -1.80
CA SER A 56 -1.25 -21.58 -1.38
C SER A 56 -2.64 -21.43 -0.77
N GLU A 57 -3.37 -22.56 -0.67
CA GLU A 57 -4.67 -22.57 0.01
C GLU A 57 -4.57 -22.15 1.48
N GLU A 58 -3.48 -22.53 2.15
CA GLU A 58 -3.21 -22.15 3.53
C GLU A 58 -3.00 -20.65 3.65
N ALA A 59 -2.23 -20.04 2.74
CA ALA A 59 -2.01 -18.61 2.72
C ALA A 59 -3.34 -17.85 2.50
N ILE A 60 -4.18 -18.33 1.59
CA ILE A 60 -5.52 -17.77 1.36
C ILE A 60 -6.38 -17.86 2.62
N LYS A 61 -6.43 -19.04 3.26
CA LYS A 61 -7.21 -19.25 4.49
C LYS A 61 -6.74 -18.32 5.61
N MET A 62 -5.42 -18.16 5.77
CA MET A 62 -4.83 -17.27 6.77
C MET A 62 -5.25 -15.82 6.54
N TYR A 63 -5.12 -15.31 5.31
CA TYR A 63 -5.53 -13.94 4.98
C TYR A 63 -7.02 -13.70 5.21
N VAL A 64 -7.87 -14.63 4.75
CA VAL A 64 -9.33 -14.51 4.95
C VAL A 64 -9.69 -14.55 6.44
N SER A 65 -9.03 -15.40 7.23
CA SER A 65 -9.21 -15.46 8.69
C SER A 65 -8.81 -14.14 9.37
N PHE A 66 -7.67 -13.58 8.99
CA PHE A 66 -7.19 -12.28 9.47
C PHE A 66 -8.20 -11.16 9.18
N LEU A 67 -8.66 -11.06 7.92
CA LEU A 67 -9.66 -10.07 7.54
C LEU A 67 -10.96 -10.25 8.32
N LYS A 68 -11.43 -11.50 8.45
CA LYS A 68 -12.66 -11.80 9.18
C LYS A 68 -12.58 -11.37 10.65
N GLN A 69 -11.46 -11.61 11.32
CA GLN A 69 -11.27 -11.17 12.70
C GLN A 69 -11.41 -9.65 12.87
N LEU A 70 -10.87 -8.86 11.93
CA LEU A 70 -11.00 -7.40 11.95
C LEU A 70 -12.45 -6.96 11.66
N LEU A 71 -13.05 -7.51 10.60
CA LEU A 71 -14.40 -7.14 10.17
C LEU A 71 -15.47 -7.52 11.21
N ASP A 72 -15.35 -8.65 11.90
CA ASP A 72 -16.25 -9.07 12.99
C ASP A 72 -16.18 -8.10 14.20
N LYS A 73 -15.12 -7.31 14.31
CA LYS A 73 -14.99 -6.22 15.29
C LYS A 73 -15.40 -4.85 14.75
N ASN A 74 -16.03 -4.80 13.56
CA ASN A 74 -16.39 -3.58 12.85
C ASN A 74 -15.18 -2.70 12.46
N ILE A 75 -13.97 -3.24 12.45
CA ILE A 75 -12.77 -2.58 11.95
C ILE A 75 -12.76 -2.71 10.43
N LYS A 76 -12.77 -1.58 9.74
CA LYS A 76 -12.71 -1.58 8.27
C LYS A 76 -11.29 -1.86 7.78
N VAL A 77 -11.18 -2.50 6.63
CA VAL A 77 -9.89 -2.76 6.00
C VAL A 77 -9.86 -2.14 4.62
N ILE A 78 -8.83 -1.35 4.36
CA ILE A 78 -8.56 -0.75 3.04
C ILE A 78 -7.23 -1.31 2.56
N ALA A 79 -7.23 -1.98 1.41
CA ALA A 79 -6.05 -2.67 0.88
C ALA A 79 -5.79 -2.33 -0.58
N ILE A 80 -4.53 -2.36 -0.96
CA ILE A 80 -4.07 -2.33 -2.34
C ILE A 80 -3.19 -3.54 -2.63
N SER A 81 -2.96 -3.86 -3.90
CA SER A 81 -1.94 -4.85 -4.27
C SER A 81 -0.56 -4.22 -4.32
N GLY A 82 0.45 -5.03 -3.97
CA GLY A 82 1.85 -4.75 -4.24
C GLY A 82 2.35 -5.45 -5.51
N ASN A 83 3.68 -5.50 -5.67
CA ASN A 83 4.30 -6.14 -6.84
C ASN A 83 4.35 -7.68 -6.74
N HIS A 84 4.24 -8.25 -5.56
CA HIS A 84 4.14 -9.69 -5.34
C HIS A 84 2.71 -10.23 -5.51
N ASP A 85 1.71 -9.38 -5.45
CA ASP A 85 0.31 -9.78 -5.49
C ASP A 85 -0.22 -10.00 -6.91
N SER A 86 -1.23 -10.85 -7.04
CA SER A 86 -2.14 -10.83 -8.18
C SER A 86 -3.31 -9.91 -7.89
N GLY A 87 -3.34 -8.73 -8.50
CA GLY A 87 -4.38 -7.73 -8.27
C GLY A 87 -5.79 -8.25 -8.50
N ILE A 88 -5.99 -9.06 -9.56
CA ILE A 88 -7.28 -9.69 -9.87
C ILE A 88 -7.72 -10.62 -8.74
N ARG A 89 -6.81 -11.47 -8.22
CA ARG A 89 -7.13 -12.40 -7.12
C ARG A 89 -7.45 -11.65 -5.83
N LEU A 90 -6.66 -10.64 -5.50
CA LEU A 90 -6.87 -9.83 -4.31
C LEU A 90 -8.22 -9.12 -4.36
N SER A 91 -8.59 -8.58 -5.52
CA SER A 91 -9.89 -7.93 -5.74
C SER A 91 -11.08 -8.88 -5.64
N ALA A 92 -10.90 -10.17 -5.91
CA ALA A 92 -11.97 -11.17 -5.84
C ALA A 92 -12.54 -11.34 -4.42
N TYR A 93 -11.72 -11.16 -3.37
CA TYR A 93 -12.19 -11.26 -1.98
C TYR A 93 -13.24 -10.21 -1.61
N LYS A 94 -13.29 -9.07 -2.32
CA LYS A 94 -14.29 -8.03 -2.10
C LYS A 94 -15.72 -8.57 -2.24
N ALA A 95 -15.95 -9.46 -3.18
CA ALA A 95 -17.27 -10.05 -3.42
C ALA A 95 -17.72 -10.98 -2.27
N ILE A 96 -16.78 -11.55 -1.54
CA ILE A 96 -17.02 -12.55 -0.49
C ILE A 96 -17.11 -11.90 0.89
N LEU A 97 -16.25 -10.92 1.17
CA LEU A 97 -16.10 -10.33 2.50
C LEU A 97 -17.09 -9.18 2.78
N GLY A 98 -17.76 -8.67 1.75
CA GLY A 98 -18.86 -7.74 1.91
C GLY A 98 -18.47 -6.35 2.41
N LYS A 99 -19.38 -5.74 3.22
CA LYS A 99 -19.21 -4.37 3.71
C LYS A 99 -18.08 -4.28 4.73
N GLY A 100 -17.17 -3.29 4.53
CA GLY A 100 -16.05 -3.03 5.43
C GLY A 100 -14.69 -3.42 4.86
N TYR A 101 -14.63 -4.23 3.80
CA TYR A 101 -13.42 -4.53 3.06
C TYR A 101 -13.38 -3.77 1.73
N PHE A 102 -12.43 -2.87 1.59
CA PHE A 102 -12.21 -2.06 0.41
C PHE A 102 -10.85 -2.41 -0.18
N VAL A 103 -10.84 -2.98 -1.37
CA VAL A 103 -9.59 -3.39 -2.01
C VAL A 103 -9.54 -2.90 -3.44
N GLU A 104 -8.35 -2.45 -3.87
CA GLU A 104 -8.03 -2.17 -5.26
C GLU A 104 -6.76 -2.94 -5.64
N GLY A 105 -6.88 -3.82 -6.61
CA GLY A 105 -5.78 -4.69 -7.02
C GLY A 105 -5.14 -4.29 -8.34
N GLU A 106 -5.80 -3.50 -9.17
CA GLU A 106 -5.29 -3.09 -10.47
C GLU A 106 -5.33 -1.57 -10.60
N PHE A 107 -4.32 -1.02 -11.27
CA PHE A 107 -4.30 0.43 -11.52
C PHE A 107 -5.49 0.86 -12.37
N ASN A 108 -6.21 1.85 -11.88
CA ASN A 108 -7.30 2.53 -12.57
C ASN A 108 -7.13 4.06 -12.49
N SER A 109 -7.64 4.78 -13.48
CA SER A 109 -7.67 6.22 -13.50
C SER A 109 -9.07 6.73 -13.86
N PRO A 110 -9.65 7.64 -13.04
CA PRO A 110 -9.10 8.14 -11.79
C PRO A 110 -8.94 7.02 -10.73
N MET A 111 -8.06 7.25 -9.74
CA MET A 111 -7.87 6.33 -8.62
C MET A 111 -9.19 6.04 -7.91
N ARG A 112 -9.36 4.82 -7.46
CA ARG A 112 -10.50 4.52 -6.60
C ARG A 112 -10.39 5.30 -5.29
N LYS A 113 -11.45 6.07 -4.99
CA LYS A 113 -11.59 6.80 -3.74
C LYS A 113 -12.61 6.11 -2.83
N VAL A 114 -12.22 5.88 -1.58
CA VAL A 114 -13.10 5.43 -0.50
C VAL A 114 -13.21 6.56 0.50
N SER A 115 -14.42 7.05 0.75
CA SER A 115 -14.66 8.12 1.73
C SER A 115 -15.33 7.52 2.97
N LEU A 116 -14.72 7.74 4.12
CA LEU A 116 -15.26 7.44 5.45
C LEU A 116 -15.39 8.76 6.21
N SER A 117 -16.16 8.75 7.29
CA SER A 117 -16.35 9.96 8.10
C SER A 117 -16.19 9.66 9.58
N ASP A 118 -15.68 10.63 10.31
CA ASP A 118 -15.68 10.67 11.76
C ASP A 118 -16.29 11.99 12.27
N GLU A 119 -16.17 12.28 13.54
CA GLU A 119 -16.67 13.51 14.17
C GLU A 119 -16.08 14.82 13.58
N TYR A 120 -14.94 14.74 12.90
CA TYR A 120 -14.25 15.87 12.25
C TYR A 120 -14.54 15.97 10.75
N GLY A 121 -15.47 15.16 10.22
CA GLY A 121 -15.87 15.17 8.82
C GLY A 121 -15.26 14.04 7.97
N PRO A 122 -15.23 14.20 6.64
CA PRO A 122 -14.78 13.15 5.72
C PRO A 122 -13.26 12.92 5.76
N VAL A 123 -12.89 11.67 5.56
CA VAL A 123 -11.51 11.21 5.28
C VAL A 123 -11.57 10.42 3.98
N ASN A 124 -10.86 10.87 2.98
CA ASN A 124 -10.79 10.25 1.66
C ASN A 124 -9.53 9.39 1.55
N PHE A 125 -9.70 8.14 1.17
CA PHE A 125 -8.62 7.20 0.92
C PHE A 125 -8.52 6.97 -0.59
N TYR A 126 -7.37 7.31 -1.16
CA TYR A 126 -7.04 7.08 -2.56
C TYR A 126 -6.21 5.81 -2.66
N LEU A 127 -6.68 4.85 -3.43
CA LEU A 127 -6.09 3.52 -3.54
C LEU A 127 -5.27 3.44 -4.83
N LEU A 128 -3.93 3.47 -4.69
CA LEU A 128 -2.99 3.36 -5.78
C LEU A 128 -2.21 2.04 -5.68
N PRO A 129 -2.69 0.96 -6.34
CA PRO A 129 -1.97 -0.31 -6.42
C PRO A 129 -0.60 -0.14 -7.08
N PHE A 130 0.26 -1.15 -6.91
CA PHE A 130 1.53 -1.18 -7.63
C PHE A 130 1.31 -1.00 -9.14
N PHE A 131 2.09 -0.13 -9.73
CA PHE A 131 2.07 0.13 -11.17
C PHE A 131 3.48 0.19 -11.75
N THR A 132 3.59 -0.06 -13.05
CA THR A 132 4.77 0.28 -13.83
C THR A 132 4.43 1.39 -14.82
N PRO A 133 5.40 2.14 -15.36
CA PRO A 133 5.15 3.14 -16.40
C PRO A 133 4.40 2.58 -17.60
N PHE A 134 4.65 1.30 -17.93
CA PHE A 134 3.95 0.59 -19.02
C PHE A 134 2.45 0.41 -18.71
N ILE A 135 2.11 0.01 -17.48
CA ILE A 135 0.71 -0.16 -17.04
C ILE A 135 -0.04 1.17 -17.11
N VAL A 136 0.57 2.26 -16.62
CA VAL A 136 -0.02 3.60 -16.66
C VAL A 136 -0.22 4.05 -18.11
N LYS A 137 0.81 3.93 -18.94
CA LYS A 137 0.71 4.26 -20.36
C LYS A 137 -0.44 3.53 -21.04
N SER A 138 -0.53 2.22 -20.85
CA SER A 138 -1.55 1.37 -21.46
C SER A 138 -2.96 1.73 -21.00
N ASN A 139 -3.14 1.90 -19.69
CA ASN A 139 -4.43 2.24 -19.09
C ASN A 139 -4.93 3.62 -19.54
N LEU A 140 -4.03 4.61 -19.55
CA LEU A 140 -4.33 5.99 -19.96
C LEU A 140 -4.32 6.19 -21.48
N LYS A 141 -3.96 5.18 -22.27
CA LYS A 141 -3.85 5.22 -23.75
C LYS A 141 -2.97 6.38 -24.25
N LEU A 142 -1.82 6.57 -23.59
CA LEU A 142 -0.89 7.64 -23.94
C LEU A 142 -0.13 7.30 -25.22
N GLU A 143 -0.02 8.27 -26.15
CA GLU A 143 0.72 8.10 -27.40
C GLU A 143 2.22 7.99 -27.16
N LYS A 144 2.77 8.84 -26.26
CA LYS A 144 4.18 8.81 -25.89
C LYS A 144 4.45 7.82 -24.77
N GLY A 145 5.65 7.24 -24.74
CA GLY A 145 6.11 6.42 -23.65
C GLY A 145 6.29 7.23 -22.36
N LEU A 146 6.20 6.55 -21.24
CA LEU A 146 6.62 7.08 -19.95
C LEU A 146 7.98 6.47 -19.62
N GLU A 147 8.98 7.31 -19.43
CA GLU A 147 10.38 6.87 -19.29
C GLU A 147 10.69 6.36 -17.88
N ASN A 148 9.95 6.84 -16.87
CA ASN A 148 10.17 6.48 -15.47
C ASN A 148 8.88 6.56 -14.65
N TYR A 149 8.97 6.14 -13.39
CA TYR A 149 7.85 6.12 -12.44
C TYR A 149 7.41 7.51 -12.03
N ASP A 150 8.32 8.48 -11.98
CA ASP A 150 8.01 9.85 -11.59
C ASP A 150 7.09 10.53 -12.62
N LEU A 151 7.40 10.39 -13.91
CA LEU A 151 6.54 10.87 -15.00
C LEU A 151 5.19 10.12 -15.04
N ALA A 152 5.20 8.82 -14.71
CA ALA A 152 3.96 8.05 -14.62
C ALA A 152 3.09 8.58 -13.48
N MET A 153 3.67 8.89 -12.32
CA MET A 153 2.96 9.48 -11.20
C MET A 153 2.39 10.87 -11.52
N ASP A 154 3.13 11.70 -12.25
CA ASP A 154 2.60 12.98 -12.76
C ASP A 154 1.33 12.80 -13.58
N GLU A 155 1.33 11.82 -14.48
CA GLU A 155 0.16 11.55 -15.32
C GLU A 155 -1.02 11.01 -14.52
N ILE A 156 -0.77 10.29 -13.43
CA ILE A 156 -1.80 9.84 -12.50
C ILE A 156 -2.39 11.04 -11.76
N ILE A 157 -1.56 11.82 -11.07
CA ILE A 157 -2.00 12.94 -10.21
C ILE A 157 -2.73 14.03 -11.00
N LYS A 158 -2.30 14.33 -12.23
CA LYS A 158 -2.98 15.30 -13.11
C LYS A 158 -4.45 14.97 -13.38
N ARG A 159 -4.85 13.71 -13.24
CA ARG A 159 -6.21 13.24 -13.51
C ARG A 159 -7.06 13.13 -12.26
N GLU A 160 -6.46 13.38 -11.10
CA GLU A 160 -7.18 13.30 -9.83
C GLU A 160 -7.76 14.68 -9.46
N ASN A 161 -9.00 14.66 -8.99
CA ASN A 161 -9.64 15.81 -8.39
C ASN A 161 -9.55 15.71 -6.86
N ILE A 162 -8.44 16.18 -6.29
CA ILE A 162 -8.17 16.12 -4.85
C ILE A 162 -8.65 17.42 -4.22
N ASP A 163 -9.69 17.32 -3.39
CA ASP A 163 -10.17 18.45 -2.60
C ASP A 163 -9.29 18.60 -1.35
N THR A 164 -8.36 19.54 -1.40
CA THR A 164 -7.41 19.81 -0.30
C THR A 164 -8.04 20.47 0.92
N SER A 165 -9.33 20.82 0.88
CA SER A 165 -10.07 21.25 2.06
C SER A 165 -10.53 20.10 2.94
N GLN A 166 -10.45 18.87 2.43
CA GLN A 166 -10.77 17.62 3.13
C GLN A 166 -9.49 16.86 3.49
N ARG A 167 -9.63 15.92 4.41
CA ARG A 167 -8.53 15.03 4.79
C ARG A 167 -8.34 13.95 3.73
N ASN A 168 -7.14 13.88 3.14
CA ASN A 168 -6.82 12.98 2.04
C ASN A 168 -5.65 12.07 2.42
N ILE A 169 -5.84 10.78 2.28
CA ILE A 169 -4.85 9.74 2.53
C ILE A 169 -4.65 8.96 1.24
N ILE A 170 -3.42 8.73 0.84
CA ILE A 170 -3.10 7.83 -0.27
C ILE A 170 -2.39 6.58 0.23
N LEU A 171 -2.82 5.42 -0.27
CA LEU A 171 -2.09 4.17 -0.14
C LEU A 171 -1.33 3.95 -1.44
N ALA A 172 -0.03 3.71 -1.37
CA ALA A 172 0.80 3.45 -2.54
C ALA A 172 1.88 2.42 -2.25
N HIS A 173 2.09 1.49 -3.19
CA HIS A 173 3.13 0.47 -3.11
C HIS A 173 4.22 0.81 -4.12
N GLN A 174 5.03 1.81 -3.80
CA GLN A 174 6.05 2.37 -4.70
C GLN A 174 7.28 2.82 -3.93
N PHE A 175 8.41 2.86 -4.63
CA PHE A 175 9.62 3.43 -4.08
C PHE A 175 9.56 4.96 -4.18
N VAL A 176 9.42 5.62 -3.05
CA VAL A 176 9.34 7.08 -2.95
C VAL A 176 10.56 7.60 -2.21
N ALA A 177 11.24 8.56 -2.79
CA ALA A 177 12.43 9.15 -2.19
C ALA A 177 12.36 10.68 -2.14
N GLY A 178 12.88 11.23 -1.05
CA GLY A 178 13.01 12.67 -0.86
C GLY A 178 14.31 13.20 -1.46
N PHE A 179 14.39 13.34 -2.79
CA PHE A 179 15.48 14.12 -3.37
C PHE A 179 15.03 15.59 -3.49
N LYS A 180 15.75 16.49 -2.80
CA LYS A 180 15.95 17.81 -3.36
C LYS A 180 16.98 17.64 -4.48
N PHE A 181 16.65 18.01 -5.70
CA PHE A 181 17.62 18.14 -6.78
C PHE A 181 18.82 18.96 -6.26
N GLY A 182 19.98 18.29 -6.04
CA GLY A 182 21.19 18.91 -5.50
C GLY A 182 21.65 18.46 -4.11
N GLY A 183 20.98 17.52 -3.46
CA GLY A 183 21.43 16.91 -2.20
C GLY A 183 22.24 15.64 -2.44
N SER A 184 23.28 15.43 -1.63
CA SER A 184 24.12 14.22 -1.68
C SER A 184 23.32 12.96 -1.36
N GLU A 185 23.69 11.85 -1.99
CA GLU A 185 23.09 10.50 -1.84
C GLU A 185 23.19 9.90 -0.42
N GLU A 186 23.73 10.63 0.56
CA GLU A 186 24.11 10.11 1.87
C GLU A 186 22.98 9.88 2.87
N ASP A 187 21.75 10.33 2.59
CA ASP A 187 20.62 10.18 3.51
C ASP A 187 19.76 8.92 3.29
N PHE A 188 20.15 8.05 2.38
CA PHE A 188 19.50 6.76 2.15
C PHE A 188 20.32 5.60 2.65
N SER A 189 20.04 5.10 3.85
CA SER A 189 20.54 3.80 4.27
C SER A 189 19.74 2.70 3.54
N TYR A 190 20.27 2.25 2.40
CA TYR A 190 19.82 1.00 1.79
C TYR A 190 20.08 -0.15 2.76
N SER A 191 19.03 -0.78 3.25
CA SER A 191 19.21 -2.11 3.83
C SER A 191 19.35 -3.09 2.67
N ASN A 192 20.49 -3.82 2.65
CA ASN A 192 20.79 -4.87 1.70
C ASN A 192 19.68 -5.93 1.69
N GLY A 193 18.95 -6.04 0.60
CA GLY A 193 17.98 -7.09 0.35
C GLY A 193 17.37 -6.90 -1.02
N ASP A 194 17.72 -7.76 -1.92
CA ASP A 194 17.11 -8.24 -3.17
C ASP A 194 16.47 -7.28 -4.20
N GLU A 195 16.32 -5.99 -3.96
CA GLU A 195 15.77 -5.06 -4.94
C GLU A 195 16.82 -4.07 -5.41
N LYS A 196 17.53 -4.45 -6.46
CA LYS A 196 18.44 -3.56 -7.20
C LYS A 196 17.63 -2.56 -8.02
N ASN A 197 17.34 -1.41 -7.46
CA ASN A 197 16.92 -0.26 -8.27
C ASN A 197 18.11 0.24 -9.08
N VAL A 198 18.10 -0.09 -10.37
CA VAL A 198 19.12 0.36 -11.32
C VAL A 198 18.86 1.84 -11.61
N ALA A 199 19.74 2.71 -11.08
CA ALA A 199 19.94 4.10 -11.51
C ALA A 199 18.69 5.00 -11.55
N GLY A 200 17.97 5.15 -10.43
CA GLY A 200 16.95 6.21 -10.28
C GLY A 200 15.67 6.06 -11.10
N VAL A 201 15.55 5.03 -11.93
CA VAL A 201 14.42 4.83 -12.84
C VAL A 201 13.14 4.44 -12.08
N GLY A 202 13.27 3.83 -10.91
CA GLY A 202 12.15 3.34 -10.10
C GLY A 202 11.64 4.32 -9.03
N ILE A 203 12.23 5.51 -8.90
CA ILE A 203 11.96 6.44 -7.80
C ILE A 203 10.85 7.42 -8.17
N ILE A 204 9.92 7.65 -7.23
CA ILE A 204 8.91 8.72 -7.30
C ILE A 204 9.29 9.80 -6.30
N SER A 205 9.26 11.06 -6.75
CA SER A 205 9.59 12.22 -5.94
C SER A 205 8.48 12.55 -4.93
N LEU A 206 8.88 12.99 -3.73
CA LEU A 206 7.94 13.32 -2.64
C LEU A 206 6.96 14.45 -2.98
N ASP A 207 7.32 15.36 -3.84
CA ASP A 207 6.47 16.49 -4.26
C ASP A 207 5.16 16.04 -4.92
N LYS A 208 5.12 14.82 -5.49
CA LYS A 208 3.89 14.24 -6.05
C LYS A 208 2.80 14.02 -5.02
N PHE A 209 3.16 13.95 -3.74
CA PHE A 209 2.24 13.63 -2.64
C PHE A 209 1.85 14.84 -1.79
N GLN A 210 2.14 16.07 -2.24
CA GLN A 210 1.89 17.29 -1.44
C GLN A 210 0.41 17.54 -1.12
N ASN A 211 -0.52 17.03 -1.91
CA ASN A 211 -1.96 17.21 -1.74
C ASN A 211 -2.59 16.17 -0.77
N PHE A 212 -1.78 15.30 -0.17
CA PHE A 212 -2.24 14.30 0.77
C PHE A 212 -1.74 14.61 2.18
N ASP A 213 -2.64 14.50 3.15
CA ASP A 213 -2.33 14.69 4.57
C ASP A 213 -1.51 13.53 5.14
N TYR A 214 -1.76 12.31 4.64
CA TYR A 214 -1.00 11.13 4.99
C TYR A 214 -0.73 10.27 3.75
N VAL A 215 0.49 9.77 3.65
CA VAL A 215 0.94 8.87 2.59
C VAL A 215 1.35 7.55 3.21
N ALA A 216 0.50 6.54 3.04
CA ALA A 216 0.75 5.19 3.50
C ALA A 216 1.57 4.44 2.45
N LEU A 217 2.89 4.49 2.62
CA LEU A 217 3.85 3.90 1.68
C LEU A 217 4.23 2.49 2.08
N TRP A 218 4.59 1.76 1.02
CA TRP A 218 5.28 0.51 1.16
C TRP A 218 6.23 0.22 -0.03
N HIS A 219 7.04 -0.78 0.08
CA HIS A 219 8.08 -1.31 -0.79
C HIS A 219 9.46 -1.37 -0.09
N ILE A 220 9.66 -0.63 1.00
CA ILE A 220 10.88 -0.67 1.81
C ILE A 220 10.58 -1.39 3.12
N HIS A 221 11.26 -2.52 3.37
CA HIS A 221 11.05 -3.38 4.54
C HIS A 221 11.42 -2.74 5.88
N LYS A 222 12.14 -1.62 5.88
CA LYS A 222 12.50 -0.87 7.09
C LYS A 222 11.45 0.19 7.40
N PRO A 223 10.84 0.16 8.61
CA PRO A 223 9.94 1.23 9.02
C PRO A 223 10.68 2.56 9.07
N GLN A 224 10.17 3.56 8.35
CA GLN A 224 10.79 4.88 8.31
C GLN A 224 9.81 5.97 7.89
N LYS A 225 10.04 7.17 8.39
CA LYS A 225 9.36 8.39 7.95
C LYS A 225 10.26 9.12 6.95
N ILE A 226 9.67 9.66 5.89
CA ILE A 226 10.41 10.37 4.85
C ILE A 226 10.01 11.83 4.85
N SER A 227 10.99 12.74 5.05
CA SER A 227 10.84 14.19 4.98
C SER A 227 9.86 14.78 6.01
N ARG A 228 8.62 14.26 6.10
CA ARG A 228 7.62 14.68 7.10
C ARG A 228 7.02 13.46 7.79
N GLU A 229 6.53 13.64 9.01
CA GLU A 229 5.98 12.54 9.84
C GLU A 229 4.77 11.85 9.20
N THR A 230 4.11 12.51 8.27
CA THR A 230 2.91 12.04 7.59
C THR A 230 3.19 11.27 6.29
N ILE A 231 4.45 11.04 5.95
CA ILE A 231 4.86 10.15 4.85
C ILE A 231 5.66 9.00 5.45
N SER A 232 5.08 7.82 5.50
CA SER A 232 5.62 6.73 6.29
C SER A 232 5.58 5.40 5.54
N TYR A 233 6.71 4.71 5.57
CA TYR A 233 6.79 3.27 5.32
C TYR A 233 6.51 2.54 6.63
N SER A 234 5.53 1.63 6.64
CA SER A 234 5.18 0.87 7.86
C SER A 234 6.25 -0.14 8.27
N GLY A 235 7.05 -0.61 7.33
CA GLY A 235 7.97 -1.73 7.53
C GLY A 235 7.26 -3.08 7.42
N SER A 236 8.04 -4.16 7.14
CA SER A 236 7.49 -5.52 7.13
C SER A 236 7.17 -6.01 8.55
N LEU A 237 6.21 -6.90 8.62
CA LEU A 237 5.82 -7.61 9.84
C LEU A 237 6.87 -8.68 10.22
#